data_62eb9c581d92f9a9630ef7c1fa9ce4c2
#
_entry.id   62eb9c581d92f9a9630ef7c1fa9ce4c2
#
_cell.length_a   1.000
_cell.length_b   1.000
_cell.length_c   1.000
_cell.angle_alpha   90.00
_cell.angle_beta   90.00
_cell.angle_gamma   90.00
#
_symmetry.space_group_name_H-M   'P 1'
#
loop_
_entity.id
_entity.type
_entity.pdbx_description
1 polymer ?
#
loop_
_entity_poly.entity_id
_entity_poly.type
_entity_poly.pdbx_seq_one_letter_code
_entity_poly.pdbx_strand_id
1 'polypeptide(L)'
;METTTRDDIPKTLHNIAFVSIPESADLEFLLWDLQDAIAAYAQLSGTALPRPVDLKANDTGAVDGMVLAVDDAFDDEAMIAVEQILDRLGNTETRIYVVVQVASKNNKQADEVLDRLHRACILRDLPWCDGIVICAGSGIAALRHSPRMGVLRRPFSEAMDKLVGAVRMGCSIEHAQLLGGGNAGSVDADGMVRVKPTVPAPIWHVIMKRLGTRAQSDI
;
A
#
# COMPACT_ATOMS: atom_id res chain seq x y z
N MET A 1 -5.70 -9.79 28.30
CA MET A 1 -6.41 -10.64 27.33
C MET A 1 -6.64 -9.74 26.13
N GLU A 2 -5.74 -9.80 25.15
CA GLU A 2 -5.89 -9.03 23.91
C GLU A 2 -7.12 -9.56 23.18
N THR A 3 -8.05 -8.69 22.91
CA THR A 3 -9.23 -9.01 22.08
C THR A 3 -8.71 -9.10 20.65
N THR A 4 -8.55 -10.31 20.11
CA THR A 4 -8.25 -10.51 18.68
C THR A 4 -9.36 -9.83 17.89
N THR A 5 -8.98 -8.82 17.11
CA THR A 5 -9.94 -8.11 16.25
C THR A 5 -10.20 -8.93 14.97
N ARG A 6 -11.28 -8.61 14.26
CA ARG A 6 -11.63 -9.28 12.99
C ARG A 6 -10.49 -9.19 11.96
N ASP A 7 -9.70 -8.14 12.04
CA ASP A 7 -8.61 -7.81 11.14
C ASP A 7 -7.37 -8.70 11.38
N ASP A 8 -7.26 -9.30 12.58
CA ASP A 8 -6.13 -10.14 12.97
C ASP A 8 -6.33 -11.63 12.61
N ILE A 9 -7.54 -12.03 12.22
CA ILE A 9 -7.79 -13.42 11.84
C ILE A 9 -7.31 -13.64 10.39
N PRO A 10 -6.30 -14.49 10.15
CA PRO A 10 -5.80 -14.76 8.80
C PRO A 10 -6.89 -15.29 7.87
N LYS A 11 -6.93 -14.79 6.64
CA LYS A 11 -7.87 -15.20 5.60
C LYS A 11 -7.17 -15.21 4.24
N THR A 12 -7.29 -16.28 3.48
CA THR A 12 -6.76 -16.30 2.11
C THR A 12 -7.55 -15.34 1.23
N LEU A 13 -6.85 -14.42 0.58
CA LEU A 13 -7.44 -13.48 -0.38
C LEU A 13 -7.25 -14.05 -1.79
N HIS A 14 -8.35 -14.24 -2.52
CA HIS A 14 -8.35 -14.78 -3.89
C HIS A 14 -8.51 -13.67 -4.93
N ASN A 15 -9.27 -12.63 -4.61
CA ASN A 15 -9.58 -11.52 -5.50
C ASN A 15 -9.16 -10.21 -4.84
N ILE A 16 -8.19 -9.50 -5.41
CA ILE A 16 -7.65 -8.26 -4.84
C ILE A 16 -7.80 -7.12 -5.83
N ALA A 17 -8.43 -6.03 -5.40
CA ALA A 17 -8.46 -4.78 -6.15
C ALA A 17 -7.25 -3.91 -5.78
N PHE A 18 -6.63 -3.30 -6.78
CA PHE A 18 -5.56 -2.32 -6.64
C PHE A 18 -6.03 -0.99 -7.21
N VAL A 19 -6.12 0.02 -6.37
CA VAL A 19 -6.72 1.32 -6.71
C VAL A 19 -5.78 2.44 -6.33
N SER A 20 -5.55 3.38 -7.25
CA SER A 20 -4.81 4.63 -7.00
C SER A 20 -5.73 5.84 -7.12
N ILE A 21 -5.70 6.74 -6.14
CA ILE A 21 -6.48 7.97 -6.14
C ILE A 21 -5.65 9.10 -5.49
N PRO A 22 -5.34 10.17 -6.25
CA PRO A 22 -5.57 10.32 -7.70
C PRO A 22 -4.72 9.35 -8.52
N GLU A 23 -5.02 9.21 -9.81
CA GLU A 23 -4.13 8.45 -10.71
C GLU A 23 -2.82 9.23 -10.89
N SER A 24 -1.71 8.61 -10.50
CA SER A 24 -0.38 9.18 -10.65
C SER A 24 0.67 8.10 -10.94
N ALA A 25 1.72 8.47 -11.68
CA ALA A 25 2.80 7.52 -12.04
C ALA A 25 3.50 6.95 -10.78
N ASP A 26 3.56 7.73 -9.72
CA ASP A 26 4.17 7.31 -8.44
C ASP A 26 3.32 6.26 -7.74
N LEU A 27 2.01 6.46 -7.64
CA LEU A 27 1.08 5.50 -7.03
C LEU A 27 0.97 4.23 -7.88
N GLU A 28 0.90 4.37 -9.21
CA GLU A 28 0.92 3.23 -10.12
C GLU A 28 2.20 2.39 -9.97
N PHE A 29 3.36 3.04 -9.82
CA PHE A 29 4.62 2.34 -9.57
C PHE A 29 4.57 1.57 -8.24
N LEU A 30 4.06 2.16 -7.17
CA LEU A 30 3.95 1.52 -5.87
C LEU A 30 3.02 0.29 -5.91
N LEU A 31 1.86 0.42 -6.55
CA LEU A 31 0.94 -0.71 -6.74
C LEU A 31 1.54 -1.80 -7.64
N TRP A 32 2.24 -1.42 -8.71
CA TRP A 32 2.95 -2.36 -9.55
C TRP A 32 4.05 -3.12 -8.78
N ASP A 33 4.85 -2.42 -7.97
CA ASP A 33 5.90 -3.04 -7.15
C ASP A 33 5.33 -4.03 -6.14
N LEU A 34 4.17 -3.72 -5.55
CA LEU A 34 3.44 -4.60 -4.66
C LEU A 34 2.93 -5.85 -5.39
N GLN A 35 2.30 -5.68 -6.55
CA GLN A 35 1.78 -6.79 -7.35
C GLN A 35 2.90 -7.73 -7.82
N ASP A 36 4.02 -7.16 -8.30
CA ASP A 36 5.20 -7.91 -8.70
C ASP A 36 5.76 -8.73 -7.54
N ALA A 37 5.84 -8.14 -6.34
CA ALA A 37 6.28 -8.85 -5.15
C ALA A 37 5.30 -9.97 -4.73
N ILE A 38 3.99 -9.73 -4.75
CA ILE A 38 2.99 -10.77 -4.46
C ILE A 38 3.15 -11.94 -5.43
N ALA A 39 3.34 -11.66 -6.74
CA ALA A 39 3.55 -12.68 -7.75
C ALA A 39 4.83 -13.49 -7.51
N ALA A 40 5.95 -12.81 -7.19
CA ALA A 40 7.22 -13.46 -6.89
C ALA A 40 7.12 -14.38 -5.66
N TYR A 41 6.48 -13.92 -4.59
CA TYR A 41 6.26 -14.75 -3.39
C TYR A 41 5.31 -15.91 -3.64
N ALA A 42 4.25 -15.73 -4.42
CA ALA A 42 3.34 -16.82 -4.78
C ALA A 42 4.08 -17.92 -5.55
N GLN A 43 4.93 -17.53 -6.52
CA GLN A 43 5.76 -18.46 -7.27
C GLN A 43 6.75 -19.21 -6.38
N LEU A 44 7.45 -18.52 -5.48
CA LEU A 44 8.43 -19.15 -4.57
C LEU A 44 7.78 -20.11 -3.58
N SER A 45 6.60 -19.80 -3.08
CA SER A 45 5.87 -20.62 -2.09
C SER A 45 4.98 -21.69 -2.71
N GLY A 46 4.82 -21.71 -4.05
CA GLY A 46 3.90 -22.63 -4.73
C GLY A 46 2.42 -22.38 -4.40
N THR A 47 2.07 -21.14 -3.95
CA THR A 47 0.69 -20.77 -3.63
C THR A 47 0.01 -20.15 -4.84
N ALA A 48 -1.33 -20.22 -4.87
CA ALA A 48 -2.10 -19.56 -5.93
C ALA A 48 -1.89 -18.04 -5.89
N LEU A 49 -1.70 -17.44 -7.08
CA LEU A 49 -1.64 -16.00 -7.22
C LEU A 49 -3.06 -15.43 -7.08
N PRO A 50 -3.29 -14.42 -6.22
CA PRO A 50 -4.56 -13.73 -6.18
C PRO A 50 -4.90 -13.09 -7.54
N ARG A 51 -6.16 -13.15 -7.93
CA ARG A 51 -6.64 -12.54 -9.17
C ARG A 51 -6.80 -11.03 -8.95
N PRO A 52 -6.17 -10.17 -9.77
CA PRO A 52 -6.44 -8.74 -9.74
C PRO A 52 -7.86 -8.47 -10.27
N VAL A 53 -8.61 -7.62 -9.56
CA VAL A 53 -9.97 -7.21 -9.91
C VAL A 53 -9.95 -5.76 -10.36
N ASP A 54 -10.50 -5.49 -11.54
CA ASP A 54 -10.71 -4.14 -12.05
C ASP A 54 -12.11 -3.64 -11.65
N LEU A 55 -12.17 -2.76 -10.67
CA LEU A 55 -13.42 -2.17 -10.19
C LEU A 55 -14.09 -1.24 -11.20
N LYS A 56 -13.37 -0.79 -12.26
CA LYS A 56 -13.93 0.04 -13.34
C LYS A 56 -14.68 -0.80 -14.38
N ALA A 57 -14.31 -2.07 -14.53
CA ALA A 57 -14.85 -2.97 -15.56
C ALA A 57 -16.17 -3.65 -15.20
N ASN A 58 -16.89 -3.20 -14.15
CA ASN A 58 -18.06 -3.91 -13.61
C ASN A 58 -17.81 -5.41 -13.34
N ASP A 59 -16.58 -5.78 -13.01
CA ASP A 59 -16.24 -7.13 -12.61
C ASP A 59 -16.97 -7.45 -11.30
N THR A 60 -18.06 -8.21 -11.41
CA THR A 60 -18.96 -8.55 -10.29
C THR A 60 -18.40 -9.62 -9.37
N GLY A 61 -17.11 -9.97 -9.51
CA GLY A 61 -16.45 -10.87 -8.60
C GLY A 61 -16.39 -10.29 -7.18
N ALA A 62 -16.69 -11.12 -6.17
CA ALA A 62 -16.49 -10.71 -4.79
C ALA A 62 -15.01 -10.30 -4.59
N VAL A 63 -14.78 -9.09 -4.10
CA VAL A 63 -13.43 -8.59 -3.76
C VAL A 63 -13.13 -9.01 -2.32
N ASP A 64 -12.07 -9.78 -2.12
CA ASP A 64 -11.65 -10.26 -0.79
C ASP A 64 -10.71 -9.26 -0.11
N GLY A 65 -9.93 -8.52 -0.89
CA GLY A 65 -9.00 -7.50 -0.42
C GLY A 65 -8.92 -6.33 -1.38
N MET A 66 -8.67 -5.15 -0.85
CA MET A 66 -8.38 -3.94 -1.63
C MET A 66 -7.12 -3.28 -1.10
N VAL A 67 -6.23 -2.91 -2.01
CA VAL A 67 -5.09 -2.05 -1.72
C VAL A 67 -5.36 -0.69 -2.35
N LEU A 68 -5.52 0.32 -1.50
CA LEU A 68 -5.76 1.70 -1.88
C LEU A 68 -4.46 2.50 -1.77
N ALA A 69 -3.98 3.05 -2.88
CA ALA A 69 -2.85 3.96 -2.90
C ALA A 69 -3.32 5.41 -3.04
N VAL A 70 -2.85 6.29 -2.16
CA VAL A 70 -3.16 7.72 -2.14
C VAL A 70 -1.90 8.55 -1.95
N ASP A 71 -1.91 9.82 -2.34
CA ASP A 71 -0.80 10.74 -2.16
C ASP A 71 -1.19 12.03 -1.42
N ASP A 72 -0.29 12.98 -1.34
CA ASP A 72 -0.50 14.27 -0.66
C ASP A 72 -1.42 15.24 -1.43
N ALA A 73 -1.88 14.89 -2.64
CA ALA A 73 -2.95 15.58 -3.36
C ALA A 73 -4.36 15.07 -2.98
N PHE A 74 -4.45 14.15 -2.00
CA PHE A 74 -5.72 13.57 -1.54
C PHE A 74 -6.60 14.63 -0.88
N ASP A 75 -7.61 15.08 -1.59
CA ASP A 75 -8.57 16.10 -1.21
C ASP A 75 -9.99 15.54 -0.95
N ASP A 76 -10.98 16.41 -0.86
CA ASP A 76 -12.36 15.99 -0.62
C ASP A 76 -12.98 15.29 -1.85
N GLU A 77 -12.59 15.66 -3.06
CA GLU A 77 -13.05 14.99 -4.29
C GLU A 77 -12.49 13.57 -4.36
N ALA A 78 -11.21 13.40 -4.06
CA ALA A 78 -10.56 12.09 -3.94
C ALA A 78 -11.24 11.23 -2.85
N MET A 79 -11.60 11.84 -1.71
CA MET A 79 -12.31 11.11 -0.65
C MET A 79 -13.70 10.64 -1.10
N ILE A 80 -14.47 11.47 -1.81
CA ILE A 80 -15.77 11.08 -2.39
C ILE A 80 -15.59 9.90 -3.35
N ALA A 81 -14.55 9.92 -4.19
CA ALA A 81 -14.26 8.81 -5.10
C ALA A 81 -13.94 7.51 -4.35
N VAL A 82 -13.16 7.58 -3.27
CA VAL A 82 -12.90 6.43 -2.39
C VAL A 82 -14.19 5.90 -1.78
N GLU A 83 -15.02 6.75 -1.21
CA GLU A 83 -16.30 6.36 -0.60
C GLU A 83 -17.21 5.65 -1.59
N GLN A 84 -17.30 6.14 -2.82
CA GLN A 84 -18.06 5.49 -3.89
C GLN A 84 -17.52 4.09 -4.24
N ILE A 85 -16.20 3.91 -4.18
CA ILE A 85 -15.59 2.60 -4.39
C ILE A 85 -15.92 1.68 -3.23
N LEU A 86 -15.74 2.13 -1.99
CA LEU A 86 -16.06 1.35 -0.80
C LEU A 86 -17.54 0.91 -0.78
N ASP A 87 -18.46 1.79 -1.19
CA ASP A 87 -19.90 1.48 -1.29
C ASP A 87 -20.21 0.39 -2.32
N ARG A 88 -19.37 0.25 -3.35
CA ARG A 88 -19.53 -0.79 -4.40
C ARG A 88 -18.97 -2.15 -4.00
N LEU A 89 -18.12 -2.25 -2.97
CA LEU A 89 -17.50 -3.52 -2.60
C LEU A 89 -18.53 -4.59 -2.21
N GLY A 90 -19.69 -4.19 -1.70
CA GLY A 90 -20.83 -5.08 -1.43
C GLY A 90 -20.55 -6.24 -0.46
N ASN A 91 -19.34 -6.32 0.07
CA ASN A 91 -18.87 -7.38 0.96
C ASN A 91 -18.15 -6.76 2.17
N THR A 92 -18.75 -6.84 3.35
CA THR A 92 -18.19 -6.34 4.60
C THR A 92 -16.98 -7.14 5.09
N GLU A 93 -16.61 -8.23 4.41
CA GLU A 93 -15.41 -9.02 4.68
C GLU A 93 -14.19 -8.59 3.85
N THR A 94 -14.35 -7.59 2.96
CA THR A 94 -13.24 -7.09 2.14
C THR A 94 -12.21 -6.38 3.01
N ARG A 95 -10.99 -6.86 2.99
CA ARG A 95 -9.87 -6.31 3.78
C ARG A 95 -9.26 -5.11 3.10
N ILE A 96 -9.14 -4.01 3.83
CA ILE A 96 -8.62 -2.75 3.29
C ILE A 96 -7.20 -2.52 3.76
N TYR A 97 -6.29 -2.39 2.81
CA TYR A 97 -4.89 -2.02 2.98
C TYR A 97 -4.62 -0.68 2.32
N VAL A 98 -3.71 0.11 2.86
CA VAL A 98 -3.39 1.42 2.30
C VAL A 98 -1.91 1.60 2.02
N VAL A 99 -1.62 2.37 0.97
CA VAL A 99 -0.29 2.89 0.64
C VAL A 99 -0.42 4.40 0.55
N VAL A 100 0.15 5.13 1.48
CA VAL A 100 0.09 6.60 1.51
C VAL A 100 1.45 7.16 1.12
N GLN A 101 1.51 7.95 0.06
CA GLN A 101 2.71 8.66 -0.37
C GLN A 101 2.62 10.13 0.00
N VAL A 102 3.59 10.65 0.75
CA VAL A 102 3.62 12.05 1.17
C VAL A 102 5.00 12.66 0.98
N ALA A 103 5.04 13.99 0.91
CA ALA A 103 6.28 14.72 0.94
C ALA A 103 7.07 14.40 2.22
N SER A 104 8.39 14.27 2.13
CA SER A 104 9.28 13.78 3.19
C SER A 104 9.17 14.50 4.55
N LYS A 105 8.50 15.63 4.62
CA LYS A 105 8.33 16.45 5.82
C LYS A 105 6.92 16.44 6.41
N ASN A 106 5.96 15.77 5.79
CA ASN A 106 4.54 15.95 6.10
C ASN A 106 3.88 14.71 6.70
N ASN A 107 4.40 14.22 7.85
CA ASN A 107 3.78 13.09 8.57
C ASN A 107 2.33 13.42 9.00
N LYS A 108 2.06 14.67 9.41
CA LYS A 108 0.74 15.10 9.88
C LYS A 108 -0.33 14.96 8.78
N GLN A 109 0.01 15.27 7.54
CA GLN A 109 -0.92 15.09 6.41
C GLN A 109 -1.22 13.61 6.17
N ALA A 110 -0.21 12.74 6.29
CA ALA A 110 -0.45 11.31 6.21
C ALA A 110 -1.43 10.82 7.29
N ASP A 111 -1.24 11.30 8.53
CA ASP A 111 -2.12 10.93 9.65
C ASP A 111 -3.56 11.40 9.42
N GLU A 112 -3.75 12.63 8.89
CA GLU A 112 -5.08 13.16 8.54
C GLU A 112 -5.76 12.33 7.43
N VAL A 113 -5.01 11.92 6.41
CA VAL A 113 -5.52 11.05 5.33
C VAL A 113 -5.90 9.66 5.88
N LEU A 114 -5.02 9.06 6.67
CA LEU A 114 -5.25 7.75 7.29
C LEU A 114 -6.50 7.77 8.18
N ASP A 115 -6.67 8.80 9.00
CA ASP A 115 -7.84 8.96 9.87
C ASP A 115 -9.15 9.05 9.07
N ARG A 116 -9.13 9.74 7.93
CA ARG A 116 -10.30 9.87 7.04
C ARG A 116 -10.65 8.52 6.42
N LEU A 117 -9.67 7.81 5.87
CA LEU A 117 -9.83 6.50 5.26
C LEU A 117 -10.31 5.46 6.28
N HIS A 118 -9.70 5.42 7.44
CA HIS A 118 -10.07 4.50 8.52
C HIS A 118 -11.52 4.73 8.97
N ARG A 119 -11.94 5.99 9.18
CA ARG A 119 -13.34 6.32 9.51
C ARG A 119 -14.31 5.85 8.43
N ALA A 120 -13.94 6.01 7.14
CA ALA A 120 -14.79 5.56 6.05
C ALA A 120 -14.97 4.02 6.05
N CYS A 121 -13.93 3.27 6.43
CA CYS A 121 -14.00 1.83 6.61
C CYS A 121 -14.88 1.44 7.81
N ILE A 122 -14.70 2.10 8.96
CA ILE A 122 -15.52 1.85 10.16
C ILE A 122 -17.01 2.07 9.86
N LEU A 123 -17.38 3.15 9.17
CA LEU A 123 -18.77 3.46 8.82
C LEU A 123 -19.42 2.39 7.93
N ARG A 124 -18.61 1.56 7.24
CA ARG A 124 -19.05 0.49 6.34
C ARG A 124 -18.83 -0.90 6.88
N ASP A 125 -18.38 -1.01 8.13
CA ASP A 125 -18.00 -2.29 8.77
C ASP A 125 -16.98 -3.08 7.94
N LEU A 126 -16.01 -2.36 7.31
CA LEU A 126 -14.94 -2.95 6.52
C LEU A 126 -13.70 -3.17 7.39
N PRO A 127 -13.08 -4.38 7.37
CA PRO A 127 -11.84 -4.64 8.09
C PRO A 127 -10.68 -3.76 7.60
N TRP A 128 -10.11 -2.98 8.51
CA TRP A 128 -8.94 -2.16 8.27
C TRP A 128 -7.67 -2.95 8.63
N CYS A 129 -6.83 -3.24 7.64
CA CYS A 129 -5.66 -4.09 7.81
C CYS A 129 -4.35 -3.31 7.72
N ASP A 130 -4.39 -2.03 8.09
CA ASP A 130 -3.24 -1.14 8.14
C ASP A 130 -2.58 -0.88 6.76
N GLY A 131 -1.33 -0.44 6.75
CA GLY A 131 -0.64 -0.13 5.51
C GLY A 131 0.76 0.47 5.69
N ILE A 132 1.22 1.12 4.65
CA ILE A 132 2.53 1.77 4.64
C ILE A 132 2.42 3.25 4.29
N VAL A 133 3.27 4.07 4.92
CA VAL A 133 3.42 5.50 4.62
C VAL A 133 4.82 5.73 4.04
N ILE A 134 4.87 6.19 2.81
CA ILE A 134 6.09 6.47 2.07
C ILE A 134 6.37 7.95 2.08
N CYS A 135 7.33 8.38 2.91
CA CYS A 135 7.72 9.78 3.07
C CYS A 135 8.85 10.16 2.10
N ALA A 136 8.64 10.00 0.81
CA ALA A 136 9.65 10.19 -0.23
C ALA A 136 9.41 11.42 -1.13
N GLY A 137 8.23 12.02 -1.07
CA GLY A 137 7.81 13.06 -2.02
C GLY A 137 7.53 12.49 -3.41
N SER A 138 7.32 13.37 -4.37
CA SER A 138 7.06 13.00 -5.76
C SER A 138 8.30 12.47 -6.49
N GLY A 139 8.07 11.68 -7.55
CA GLY A 139 9.10 11.16 -8.45
C GLY A 139 9.65 9.78 -8.07
N ILE A 140 9.03 9.07 -7.11
CA ILE A 140 9.47 7.72 -6.71
C ILE A 140 9.35 6.71 -7.87
N ALA A 141 8.48 6.95 -8.85
CA ALA A 141 8.35 6.14 -10.07
C ALA A 141 9.67 6.02 -10.85
N ALA A 142 10.57 7.02 -10.73
CA ALA A 142 11.90 6.97 -11.33
C ALA A 142 12.76 5.79 -10.82
N LEU A 143 12.39 5.19 -9.69
CA LEU A 143 13.05 3.98 -9.15
C LEU A 143 12.62 2.68 -9.83
N ARG A 144 11.68 2.72 -10.76
CA ARG A 144 11.16 1.51 -11.43
C ARG A 144 12.25 0.61 -12.00
N HIS A 145 13.30 1.22 -12.58
CA HIS A 145 14.43 0.51 -13.18
C HIS A 145 15.59 0.27 -12.19
N SER A 146 15.46 0.72 -10.94
CA SER A 146 16.45 0.48 -9.89
C SER A 146 16.24 -0.90 -9.27
N PRO A 147 17.32 -1.65 -8.94
CA PRO A 147 17.18 -2.93 -8.25
C PRO A 147 16.43 -2.78 -6.91
N ARG A 148 15.51 -3.69 -6.60
CA ARG A 148 14.73 -3.67 -5.35
C ARG A 148 15.62 -3.57 -4.11
N MET A 149 16.74 -4.30 -4.08
CA MET A 149 17.73 -4.29 -2.99
C MET A 149 18.80 -3.20 -3.15
N GLY A 150 18.68 -2.33 -4.15
CA GLY A 150 19.58 -1.18 -4.31
C GLY A 150 19.37 -0.12 -3.22
N VAL A 151 20.43 0.59 -2.83
CA VAL A 151 20.44 1.55 -1.71
C VAL A 151 19.27 2.55 -1.72
N LEU A 152 18.86 3.00 -2.90
CA LEU A 152 17.77 3.99 -3.03
C LEU A 152 16.38 3.38 -2.88
N ARG A 153 16.17 2.15 -3.40
CA ARG A 153 14.84 1.51 -3.43
C ARG A 153 14.61 0.58 -2.25
N ARG A 154 15.66 0.04 -1.67
CA ARG A 154 15.60 -0.97 -0.59
C ARG A 154 14.65 -0.63 0.55
N PRO A 155 14.65 0.60 1.14
CA PRO A 155 13.75 0.90 2.26
C PRO A 155 12.27 0.75 1.88
N PHE A 156 11.91 1.17 0.67
CA PHE A 156 10.54 1.07 0.16
C PHE A 156 10.17 -0.37 -0.16
N SER A 157 11.09 -1.13 -0.76
CA SER A 157 10.88 -2.56 -1.03
C SER A 157 10.74 -3.38 0.25
N GLU A 158 11.51 -3.10 1.30
CA GLU A 158 11.36 -3.75 2.60
C GLU A 158 10.02 -3.42 3.27
N ALA A 159 9.51 -2.19 3.13
CA ALA A 159 8.17 -1.84 3.60
C ALA A 159 7.07 -2.55 2.79
N MET A 160 7.24 -2.59 1.45
CA MET A 160 6.34 -3.34 0.58
C MET A 160 6.30 -4.82 0.91
N ASP A 161 7.44 -5.45 1.22
CA ASP A 161 7.50 -6.87 1.57
C ASP A 161 6.71 -7.18 2.85
N LYS A 162 6.64 -6.24 3.81
CA LYS A 162 5.76 -6.38 4.99
C LYS A 162 4.28 -6.34 4.60
N LEU A 163 3.90 -5.39 3.74
CA LEU A 163 2.54 -5.31 3.22
C LEU A 163 2.18 -6.55 2.39
N VAL A 164 3.11 -7.08 1.59
CA VAL A 164 2.93 -8.36 0.88
C VAL A 164 2.60 -9.49 1.86
N GLY A 165 3.32 -9.57 2.99
CA GLY A 165 3.04 -10.54 4.05
C GLY A 165 1.61 -10.43 4.56
N ALA A 166 1.17 -9.22 4.90
CA ALA A 166 -0.18 -8.94 5.39
C ALA A 166 -1.26 -9.29 4.37
N VAL A 167 -1.11 -8.84 3.13
CA VAL A 167 -2.05 -9.13 2.02
C VAL A 167 -2.15 -10.62 1.74
N ARG A 168 -1.03 -11.34 1.73
CA ARG A 168 -1.03 -12.81 1.49
C ARG A 168 -1.70 -13.60 2.62
N MET A 169 -1.53 -13.15 3.85
CA MET A 169 -2.14 -13.78 5.03
C MET A 169 -3.55 -13.26 5.29
N GLY A 170 -3.96 -12.18 4.62
CA GLY A 170 -5.25 -11.54 4.80
C GLY A 170 -5.46 -11.08 6.26
N CYS A 171 -4.47 -10.42 6.86
CA CYS A 171 -4.55 -9.88 8.22
C CYS A 171 -3.76 -8.56 8.33
N SER A 172 -3.70 -7.95 9.50
CA SER A 172 -2.91 -6.74 9.74
C SER A 172 -1.40 -6.98 9.52
N ILE A 173 -0.65 -5.92 9.26
CA ILE A 173 0.81 -6.01 9.06
C ILE A 173 1.48 -6.54 10.33
N GLU A 174 1.06 -6.05 11.49
CA GLU A 174 1.61 -6.50 12.78
C GLU A 174 1.40 -8.00 12.98
N HIS A 175 0.17 -8.46 12.75
CA HIS A 175 -0.16 -9.87 12.92
C HIS A 175 0.59 -10.77 11.92
N ALA A 176 0.71 -10.35 10.66
CA ALA A 176 1.49 -11.07 9.66
C ALA A 176 2.97 -11.21 10.05
N GLN A 177 3.56 -10.17 10.65
CA GLN A 177 4.93 -10.22 11.13
C GLN A 177 5.10 -11.17 12.32
N LEU A 178 4.18 -11.15 13.28
CA LEU A 178 4.18 -12.08 14.42
C LEU A 178 4.12 -13.54 13.93
N LEU A 179 3.23 -13.85 13.01
CA LEU A 179 3.10 -15.19 12.44
C LEU A 179 4.32 -15.62 11.61
N GLY A 180 4.95 -14.67 10.92
CA GLY A 180 6.18 -14.91 10.14
C GLY A 180 7.46 -15.01 10.96
N GLY A 181 7.40 -14.91 12.28
CA GLY A 181 8.58 -14.89 13.16
C GLY A 181 9.37 -13.58 13.09
N GLY A 182 8.79 -12.52 12.54
CA GLY A 182 9.38 -11.18 12.46
C GLY A 182 9.22 -10.41 13.78
N ASN A 183 9.85 -9.22 13.82
CA ASN A 183 9.74 -8.33 14.97
C ASN A 183 8.60 -7.32 14.76
N ALA A 184 7.54 -7.40 15.58
CA ALA A 184 6.42 -6.45 15.60
C ALA A 184 6.85 -4.98 15.86
N GLY A 185 8.02 -4.75 16.46
CA GLY A 185 8.57 -3.41 16.71
C GLY A 185 8.92 -2.57 15.48
N SER A 186 8.62 -3.06 14.27
CA SER A 186 8.77 -2.32 13.01
C SER A 186 7.48 -1.65 12.53
N VAL A 187 6.42 -1.76 13.30
CA VAL A 187 5.11 -1.16 13.06
C VAL A 187 4.89 -0.07 14.11
N ASP A 188 4.38 1.08 13.70
CA ASP A 188 4.07 2.19 14.61
C ASP A 188 2.83 1.85 15.46
N ALA A 189 2.56 2.66 16.50
CA ALA A 189 1.44 2.44 17.41
C ALA A 189 0.04 2.48 16.74
N ASP A 190 -0.04 3.02 15.53
CA ASP A 190 -1.25 3.10 14.70
C ASP A 190 -1.36 1.96 13.67
N GLY A 191 -0.50 0.93 13.75
CA GLY A 191 -0.48 -0.19 12.81
C GLY A 191 0.30 0.07 11.52
N MET A 192 0.78 1.30 11.29
CA MET A 192 1.43 1.69 10.04
C MET A 192 2.93 1.44 10.02
N VAL A 193 3.46 1.12 8.84
CA VAL A 193 4.91 1.09 8.58
C VAL A 193 5.31 2.38 7.87
N ARG A 194 6.03 3.27 8.57
CA ARG A 194 6.52 4.53 7.99
C ARG A 194 7.94 4.38 7.47
N VAL A 195 8.14 4.73 6.20
CA VAL A 195 9.45 4.61 5.55
C VAL A 195 9.90 5.92 4.92
N LYS A 196 11.21 6.20 5.08
CA LYS A 196 11.87 7.39 4.53
C LYS A 196 13.06 6.98 3.66
N PRO A 197 13.47 7.83 2.69
CA PRO A 197 14.72 7.62 1.98
C PRO A 197 15.91 7.49 2.92
N THR A 198 16.88 6.65 2.56
CA THR A 198 18.15 6.51 3.32
C THR A 198 19.05 7.73 3.23
N VAL A 199 18.83 8.57 2.22
CA VAL A 199 19.61 9.80 2.00
C VAL A 199 18.84 11.04 2.43
N PRO A 200 19.53 12.12 2.86
CA PRO A 200 18.88 13.37 3.22
C PRO A 200 18.01 13.95 2.11
N ALA A 201 16.88 14.58 2.47
CA ALA A 201 15.89 15.10 1.53
C ALA A 201 16.44 15.97 0.38
N PRO A 202 17.42 16.88 0.58
CA PRO A 202 17.99 17.65 -0.53
C PRO A 202 18.71 16.77 -1.57
N ILE A 203 19.44 15.76 -1.09
CA ILE A 203 20.17 14.82 -1.96
C ILE A 203 19.15 13.94 -2.68
N TRP A 204 18.14 13.46 -1.97
CA TRP A 204 17.05 12.67 -2.54
C TRP A 204 16.38 13.38 -3.71
N HIS A 205 16.00 14.65 -3.54
CA HIS A 205 15.37 15.48 -4.58
C HIS A 205 16.23 15.57 -5.85
N VAL A 206 17.53 15.80 -5.68
CA VAL A 206 18.48 15.88 -6.82
C VAL A 206 18.58 14.54 -7.54
N ILE A 207 18.61 13.43 -6.80
CA ILE A 207 18.68 12.08 -7.38
C ILE A 207 17.40 11.78 -8.16
N MET A 208 16.22 12.00 -7.58
CA MET A 208 14.94 11.73 -8.24
C MET A 208 14.77 12.57 -9.52
N LYS A 209 15.12 13.84 -9.48
CA LYS A 209 15.12 14.71 -10.67
C LYS A 209 16.02 14.18 -11.79
N ARG A 210 17.23 13.70 -11.46
CA ARG A 210 18.16 13.14 -12.45
C ARG A 210 17.68 11.81 -13.02
N LEU A 211 17.09 10.95 -12.21
CA LEU A 211 16.56 9.67 -12.68
C LEU A 211 15.32 9.88 -13.56
N GLY A 212 14.43 10.80 -13.19
CA GLY A 212 13.24 11.15 -13.99
C GLY A 212 13.58 11.71 -15.35
N THR A 213 14.63 12.56 -15.48
CA THR A 213 15.08 13.07 -16.77
C THR A 213 15.71 11.99 -17.64
N ARG A 214 16.37 10.99 -17.10
CA ARG A 214 16.91 9.85 -17.88
C ARG A 214 15.80 8.95 -18.41
N ALA A 215 14.80 8.66 -17.60
CA ALA A 215 13.66 7.83 -18.03
C ALA A 215 12.86 8.44 -19.19
N GLN A 216 12.87 9.77 -19.34
CA GLN A 216 12.22 10.48 -20.44
C GLN A 216 13.08 10.52 -21.73
N SER A 217 14.39 10.33 -21.65
CA SER A 217 15.29 10.34 -22.81
C SER A 217 15.47 8.96 -23.48
N ASP A 218 14.98 7.90 -22.84
CA ASP A 218 15.07 6.51 -23.33
C ASP A 218 13.76 6.03 -24.01
N ILE A 219 12.79 6.96 -24.22
CA ILE A 219 11.53 6.77 -24.96
C ILE A 219 11.63 7.49 -26.30
#